data_9f34baef7a64f8af12424b3d7b23c3c4
#
_entry.id   9f34baef7a64f8af12424b3d7b23c3c4
#
_cell.length_a   1.000
_cell.length_b   1.000
_cell.length_c   1.000
_cell.angle_alpha   90.00
_cell.angle_beta   90.00
_cell.angle_gamma   90.00
#
_symmetry.space_group_name_H-M   'P 1'
#
loop_
_entity.id
_entity.type
_entity.pdbx_description
1 polymer ?
#
loop_
_entity_poly.entity_id
_entity_poly.type
_entity_poly.pdbx_seq_one_letter_code
_entity_poly.pdbx_strand_id
1 'polypeptide(L)'
;MWGYQRTRMLIWMGFAMNFFFVLMGAIADWIPGAPYWHGDEGFHVIFGLAPRIALASFIAFILGSFTNAYVMSRMKLSSEGKNFSARAVLSTVFGESVDSIIFFPLALGGVIPWEEMPSLMISQVTLKTLYEIVVLPVTIRVVELTKKHDREDVFDKDINYNIFNILKI
;
A
#
# COMPACT_ATOMS: atom_id res chain seq x y z
N MET A 1 1.33 17.06 -5.80
CA MET A 1 0.80 18.00 -4.81
C MET A 1 1.89 18.35 -3.79
N TRP A 2 2.02 17.67 -2.69
CA TRP A 2 2.98 18.00 -1.61
C TRP A 2 4.39 17.42 -1.78
N GLY A 3 4.68 16.81 -2.90
CA GLY A 3 5.97 16.22 -3.22
C GLY A 3 6.23 14.86 -2.54
N TYR A 4 7.22 14.18 -3.05
CA TYR A 4 7.62 12.84 -2.62
C TYR A 4 8.08 12.80 -1.15
N GLN A 5 8.75 13.84 -0.67
CA GLN A 5 9.31 13.86 0.69
C GLN A 5 8.24 13.77 1.79
N ARG A 6 7.17 14.60 1.69
CA ARG A 6 6.06 14.56 2.67
C ARG A 6 5.27 13.25 2.57
N THR A 7 5.06 12.76 1.36
CA THR A 7 4.39 11.46 1.14
C THR A 7 5.17 10.32 1.78
N ARG A 8 6.49 10.31 1.62
CA ARG A 8 7.37 9.32 2.24
C ARG A 8 7.24 9.30 3.77
N MET A 9 7.23 10.46 4.42
CA MET A 9 7.04 10.55 5.88
C MET A 9 5.70 9.97 6.32
N LEU A 10 4.60 10.30 5.62
CA LEU A 10 3.27 9.76 5.92
C LEU A 10 3.20 8.24 5.77
N ILE A 11 3.87 7.70 4.75
CA ILE A 11 3.95 6.24 4.54
C ILE A 11 4.66 5.58 5.73
N TRP A 12 5.81 6.09 6.15
CA TRP A 12 6.54 5.55 7.29
C TRP A 12 5.77 5.65 8.61
N MET A 13 5.05 6.75 8.83
CA MET A 13 4.17 6.89 10.00
C MET A 13 3.04 5.85 9.97
N GLY A 14 2.43 5.62 8.82
CA GLY A 14 1.40 4.58 8.65
C GLY A 14 1.93 3.19 8.98
N PHE A 15 3.13 2.84 8.51
CA PHE A 15 3.77 1.57 8.86
C PHE A 15 4.11 1.47 10.34
N ALA A 16 4.67 2.52 10.95
CA ALA A 16 4.97 2.53 12.38
C ALA A 16 3.71 2.26 13.22
N MET A 17 2.59 2.89 12.89
CA MET A 17 1.31 2.67 13.56
C MET A 17 0.76 1.25 13.32
N ASN A 18 0.91 0.72 12.11
CA ASN A 18 0.51 -0.65 11.80
C ASN A 18 1.32 -1.66 12.60
N PHE A 19 2.66 -1.54 12.62
CA PHE A 19 3.52 -2.41 13.41
C PHE A 19 3.24 -2.29 14.92
N PHE A 20 2.96 -1.09 15.41
CA PHE A 20 2.56 -0.89 16.80
C PHE A 20 1.26 -1.66 17.12
N PHE A 21 0.24 -1.55 16.25
CA PHE A 21 -1.01 -2.29 16.42
C PHE A 21 -0.80 -3.81 16.43
N VAL A 22 -0.02 -4.32 15.50
CA VAL A 22 0.31 -5.75 15.41
C VAL A 22 1.09 -6.22 16.65
N LEU A 23 2.04 -5.42 17.13
CA LEU A 23 2.80 -5.72 18.35
C LEU A 23 1.89 -5.81 19.57
N MET A 24 0.98 -4.84 19.73
CA MET A 24 0.01 -4.86 20.84
C MET A 24 -0.93 -6.07 20.77
N GLY A 25 -1.37 -6.43 19.56
CA GLY A 25 -2.17 -7.64 19.33
C GLY A 25 -1.41 -8.93 19.69
N ALA A 26 -0.15 -9.02 19.27
CA ALA A 26 0.70 -10.18 19.60
C ALA A 26 0.99 -10.28 21.11
N ILE A 27 1.21 -9.16 21.79
CA ILE A 27 1.36 -9.14 23.27
C ILE A 27 0.06 -9.59 23.94
N ALA A 28 -1.09 -9.12 23.46
CA ALA A 28 -2.39 -9.51 24.01
C ALA A 28 -2.68 -11.01 23.79
N ASP A 29 -2.28 -11.57 22.64
CA ASP A 29 -2.40 -12.99 22.33
C ASP A 29 -1.53 -13.90 23.22
N TRP A 30 -0.40 -13.36 23.70
CA TRP A 30 0.49 -14.07 24.61
C TRP A 30 -0.01 -14.10 26.06
N ILE A 31 -0.92 -13.20 26.46
CA ILE A 31 -1.49 -13.14 27.80
C ILE A 31 -2.63 -14.17 27.90
N PRO A 32 -2.61 -15.09 28.91
CA PRO A 32 -3.69 -16.05 29.08
C PRO A 32 -5.04 -15.39 29.25
N GLY A 33 -6.04 -15.87 28.53
CA GLY A 33 -7.42 -15.38 28.62
C GLY A 33 -8.03 -15.58 30.03
N ALA A 34 -9.05 -14.79 30.34
CA ALA A 34 -9.79 -14.97 31.59
C ALA A 34 -10.55 -16.32 31.59
N PRO A 35 -10.76 -17.00 32.75
CA PRO A 35 -11.40 -18.31 32.80
C PRO A 35 -12.80 -18.41 32.18
N TYR A 36 -13.46 -17.27 32.03
CA TYR A 36 -14.81 -17.18 31.42
C TYR A 36 -14.74 -16.78 29.92
N TRP A 37 -13.56 -16.53 29.38
CA TRP A 37 -13.36 -16.16 27.99
C TRP A 37 -13.23 -17.43 27.13
N HIS A 38 -14.07 -17.55 26.12
CA HIS A 38 -14.11 -18.70 25.20
C HIS A 38 -13.68 -18.34 23.78
N GLY A 39 -13.11 -17.17 23.58
CA GLY A 39 -12.70 -16.65 22.26
C GLY A 39 -11.21 -16.78 21.96
N ASP A 40 -10.42 -17.44 22.80
CA ASP A 40 -8.96 -17.54 22.67
C ASP A 40 -8.54 -18.13 21.34
N GLU A 41 -9.19 -19.20 20.88
CA GLU A 41 -8.85 -19.84 19.61
C GLU A 41 -9.03 -18.90 18.43
N GLY A 42 -10.16 -18.19 18.35
CA GLY A 42 -10.42 -17.21 17.31
C GLY A 42 -9.47 -16.01 17.38
N PHE A 43 -9.13 -15.56 18.58
CA PHE A 43 -8.18 -14.48 18.79
C PHE A 43 -6.78 -14.89 18.33
N HIS A 44 -6.32 -16.08 18.71
CA HIS A 44 -5.02 -16.62 18.32
C HIS A 44 -4.92 -16.82 16.80
N VAL A 45 -5.96 -17.29 16.13
CA VAL A 45 -5.98 -17.43 14.66
C VAL A 45 -5.76 -16.08 13.99
N ILE A 46 -6.40 -15.01 14.47
CA ILE A 46 -6.29 -13.67 13.88
C ILE A 46 -4.92 -13.04 14.20
N PHE A 47 -4.55 -12.98 15.47
CA PHE A 47 -3.34 -12.25 15.89
C PHE A 47 -2.06 -13.06 15.76
N GLY A 48 -2.13 -14.39 15.75
CA GLY A 48 -0.97 -15.24 15.48
C GLY A 48 -0.45 -15.13 14.04
N LEU A 49 -1.32 -14.87 13.05
CA LEU A 49 -0.93 -14.60 11.67
C LEU A 49 -0.59 -13.13 11.40
N ALA A 50 -1.05 -12.23 12.26
CA ALA A 50 -0.91 -10.78 12.03
C ALA A 50 0.54 -10.31 11.83
N PRO A 51 1.56 -10.76 12.57
CA PRO A 51 2.95 -10.37 12.37
C PRO A 51 3.46 -10.76 10.97
N ARG A 52 3.14 -11.97 10.51
CA ARG A 52 3.52 -12.45 9.18
C ARG A 52 2.86 -11.65 8.09
N ILE A 53 1.56 -11.38 8.21
CA ILE A 53 0.79 -10.56 7.27
C ILE A 53 1.35 -9.14 7.23
N ALA A 54 1.67 -8.54 8.39
CA ALA A 54 2.22 -7.18 8.46
C ALA A 54 3.58 -7.06 7.77
N LEU A 55 4.49 -8.03 7.99
CA LEU A 55 5.79 -8.06 7.32
C LEU A 55 5.65 -8.27 5.81
N ALA A 56 4.80 -9.21 5.40
CA ALA A 56 4.52 -9.45 3.98
C ALA A 56 3.94 -8.21 3.31
N SER A 57 2.97 -7.54 3.94
CA SER A 57 2.37 -6.28 3.48
C SER A 57 3.41 -5.18 3.35
N PHE A 58 4.32 -5.07 4.31
CA PHE A 58 5.38 -4.05 4.28
C PHE A 58 6.31 -4.23 3.06
N ILE A 59 6.80 -5.45 2.84
CA ILE A 59 7.68 -5.77 1.71
C ILE A 59 6.95 -5.55 0.38
N ALA A 60 5.75 -6.11 0.26
CA ALA A 60 4.93 -6.02 -0.95
C ALA A 60 4.59 -4.57 -1.29
N PHE A 61 4.13 -3.80 -0.28
CA PHE A 61 3.79 -2.38 -0.46
C PHE A 61 4.99 -1.54 -0.92
N ILE A 62 6.18 -1.73 -0.33
CA ILE A 62 7.37 -1.01 -0.77
C ILE A 62 7.62 -1.28 -2.25
N LEU A 63 7.69 -2.54 -2.66
CA LEU A 63 8.01 -2.91 -4.03
C LEU A 63 6.89 -2.52 -5.01
N GLY A 64 5.63 -2.70 -4.62
CA GLY A 64 4.47 -2.26 -5.40
C GLY A 64 4.42 -0.75 -5.58
N SER A 65 4.65 0.02 -4.51
CA SER A 65 4.66 1.49 -4.54
C SER A 65 5.79 2.06 -5.39
N PHE A 66 6.99 1.43 -5.35
CA PHE A 66 8.09 1.82 -6.24
C PHE A 66 7.75 1.57 -7.69
N THR A 67 7.19 0.39 -7.99
CA THR A 67 6.74 0.05 -9.35
C THR A 67 5.72 1.06 -9.84
N ASN A 68 4.70 1.35 -9.03
CA ASN A 68 3.69 2.36 -9.35
C ASN A 68 4.32 3.73 -9.62
N ALA A 69 5.18 4.22 -8.71
CA ALA A 69 5.84 5.51 -8.85
C ALA A 69 6.76 5.56 -10.08
N TYR A 70 7.49 4.49 -10.36
CA TYR A 70 8.36 4.37 -11.54
C TYR A 70 7.54 4.41 -12.84
N VAL A 71 6.49 3.59 -12.96
CA VAL A 71 5.63 3.55 -14.13
C VAL A 71 4.96 4.90 -14.34
N MET A 72 4.40 5.51 -13.28
CA MET A 72 3.78 6.84 -13.34
C MET A 72 4.76 7.91 -13.83
N SER A 73 6.00 7.90 -13.33
CA SER A 73 7.05 8.84 -13.72
C SER A 73 7.45 8.65 -15.19
N ARG A 74 7.70 7.41 -15.61
CA ARG A 74 8.06 7.10 -17.00
C ARG A 74 6.96 7.48 -17.98
N MET A 75 5.72 7.18 -17.65
CA MET A 75 4.57 7.56 -18.47
C MET A 75 4.36 9.07 -18.49
N LYS A 76 4.68 9.80 -17.40
CA LYS A 76 4.62 11.28 -17.39
C LYS A 76 5.62 11.89 -18.36
N LEU A 77 6.83 11.36 -18.41
CA LEU A 77 7.86 11.80 -19.36
C LEU A 77 7.45 11.51 -20.81
N SER A 78 6.98 10.29 -21.09
CA SER A 78 6.58 9.86 -22.43
C SER A 78 5.35 10.59 -22.96
N SER A 79 4.42 10.99 -22.11
CA SER A 79 3.16 11.67 -22.49
C SER A 79 3.20 13.19 -22.34
N GLU A 80 4.38 13.76 -22.07
CA GLU A 80 4.53 15.21 -21.83
C GLU A 80 3.54 15.77 -20.79
N GLY A 81 3.23 14.96 -19.79
CA GLY A 81 2.30 15.31 -18.72
C GLY A 81 0.81 15.11 -19.04
N LYS A 82 0.48 14.74 -20.28
CA LYS A 82 -0.91 14.49 -20.73
C LYS A 82 -1.45 13.15 -20.19
N ASN A 83 -2.76 12.93 -20.34
CA ASN A 83 -3.45 11.68 -20.02
C ASN A 83 -3.22 11.18 -18.58
N PHE A 84 -3.45 12.06 -17.59
CA PHE A 84 -3.29 11.72 -16.17
C PHE A 84 -4.07 10.45 -15.76
N SER A 85 -5.32 10.33 -16.20
CA SER A 85 -6.19 9.18 -15.85
C SER A 85 -5.62 7.84 -16.32
N ALA A 86 -5.16 7.76 -17.57
CA ALA A 86 -4.56 6.54 -18.10
C ALA A 86 -3.27 6.17 -17.35
N ARG A 87 -2.46 7.17 -17.00
CA ARG A 87 -1.23 6.94 -16.23
C ARG A 87 -1.53 6.46 -14.83
N ALA A 88 -2.52 7.04 -14.16
CA ALA A 88 -2.95 6.63 -12.83
C ALA A 88 -3.35 5.15 -12.85
N VAL A 89 -4.31 4.79 -13.69
CA VAL A 89 -4.81 3.41 -13.77
C VAL A 89 -3.72 2.42 -14.14
N LEU A 90 -2.92 2.69 -15.18
CA LEU A 90 -1.89 1.76 -15.61
C LEU A 90 -0.79 1.60 -14.56
N SER A 91 -0.34 2.69 -13.94
CA SER A 91 0.67 2.59 -12.88
C SER A 91 0.17 1.81 -11.67
N THR A 92 -1.11 1.93 -11.33
CA THR A 92 -1.73 1.14 -10.27
C THR A 92 -1.81 -0.33 -10.64
N VAL A 93 -2.23 -0.67 -11.84
CA VAL A 93 -2.25 -2.08 -12.29
C VAL A 93 -0.87 -2.74 -12.14
N PHE A 94 0.19 -2.06 -12.58
CA PHE A 94 1.55 -2.58 -12.43
C PHE A 94 1.99 -2.67 -10.97
N GLY A 95 1.73 -1.63 -10.17
CA GLY A 95 2.06 -1.60 -8.74
C GLY A 95 1.35 -2.70 -7.95
N GLU A 96 0.04 -2.83 -8.15
CA GLU A 96 -0.78 -3.85 -7.49
C GLU A 96 -0.46 -5.27 -7.95
N SER A 97 -0.05 -5.45 -9.20
CA SER A 97 0.41 -6.76 -9.68
C SER A 97 1.67 -7.20 -8.94
N VAL A 98 2.65 -6.31 -8.80
CA VAL A 98 3.90 -6.59 -8.05
C VAL A 98 3.59 -6.82 -6.57
N ASP A 99 2.75 -5.96 -5.97
CA ASP A 99 2.29 -6.11 -4.58
C ASP A 99 1.67 -7.49 -4.36
N SER A 100 0.71 -7.89 -5.19
CA SER A 100 0.00 -9.16 -5.05
C SER A 100 0.92 -10.37 -5.23
N ILE A 101 1.82 -10.36 -6.22
CA ILE A 101 2.77 -11.45 -6.47
C ILE A 101 3.70 -11.68 -5.27
N ILE A 102 3.99 -10.64 -4.51
CA ILE A 102 4.86 -10.72 -3.32
C ILE A 102 4.04 -11.02 -2.06
N PHE A 103 2.92 -10.32 -1.88
CA PHE A 103 2.10 -10.42 -0.68
C PHE A 103 1.52 -11.82 -0.47
N PHE A 104 0.82 -12.37 -1.48
CA PHE A 104 0.10 -13.63 -1.30
C PHE A 104 1.01 -14.82 -0.93
N PRO A 105 2.13 -15.07 -1.60
CA PRO A 105 3.04 -16.13 -1.20
C PRO A 105 3.64 -15.92 0.19
N LEU A 106 4.02 -14.70 0.54
CA LEU A 106 4.65 -14.41 1.82
C LEU A 106 3.64 -14.46 2.97
N ALA A 107 2.46 -13.86 2.81
CA ALA A 107 1.45 -13.78 3.85
C ALA A 107 0.70 -15.11 4.04
N LEU A 108 0.28 -15.72 2.94
CA LEU A 108 -0.67 -16.84 2.92
C LEU A 108 -0.07 -18.17 2.44
N GLY A 109 1.23 -18.21 2.10
CA GLY A 109 1.93 -19.44 1.73
C GLY A 109 1.86 -20.48 2.86
N GLY A 110 1.31 -21.66 2.54
CA GLY A 110 1.05 -22.73 3.51
C GLY A 110 -0.24 -22.57 4.33
N VAL A 111 -0.97 -21.45 4.21
CA VAL A 111 -2.30 -21.24 4.79
C VAL A 111 -3.38 -21.56 3.75
N ILE A 112 -3.15 -21.14 2.52
CA ILE A 112 -4.06 -21.35 1.39
C ILE A 112 -3.35 -22.25 0.36
N PRO A 113 -4.08 -23.15 -0.33
CA PRO A 113 -3.53 -23.95 -1.43
C PRO A 113 -2.93 -23.07 -2.52
N TRP A 114 -1.76 -23.47 -3.04
CA TRP A 114 -1.06 -22.68 -4.07
C TRP A 114 -1.88 -22.51 -5.38
N GLU A 115 -2.78 -23.45 -5.65
CA GLU A 115 -3.67 -23.43 -6.80
C GLU A 115 -4.70 -22.29 -6.76
N GLU A 116 -5.10 -21.83 -5.56
CA GLU A 116 -6.06 -20.76 -5.34
C GLU A 116 -5.41 -19.37 -5.38
N MET A 117 -4.11 -19.26 -5.16
CA MET A 117 -3.42 -17.97 -5.09
C MET A 117 -3.53 -17.11 -6.35
N PRO A 118 -3.38 -17.66 -7.59
CA PRO A 118 -3.52 -16.84 -8.79
C PRO A 118 -4.91 -16.21 -8.94
N SER A 119 -5.96 -16.94 -8.55
CA SER A 119 -7.34 -16.43 -8.57
C SER A 119 -7.51 -15.25 -7.61
N LEU A 120 -6.95 -15.36 -6.39
CA LEU A 120 -6.99 -14.29 -5.39
C LEU A 120 -6.19 -13.05 -5.86
N MET A 121 -5.00 -13.26 -6.42
CA MET A 121 -4.16 -12.17 -6.96
C MET A 121 -4.90 -11.40 -8.07
N ILE A 122 -5.47 -12.12 -9.05
CA ILE A 122 -6.22 -11.51 -10.15
C ILE A 122 -7.44 -10.75 -9.61
N SER A 123 -8.17 -11.36 -8.68
CA SER A 123 -9.35 -10.73 -8.06
C SER A 123 -8.96 -9.45 -7.33
N GLN A 124 -7.88 -9.46 -6.55
CA GLN A 124 -7.39 -8.29 -5.82
C GLN A 124 -7.01 -7.16 -6.78
N VAL A 125 -6.17 -7.44 -7.77
CA VAL A 125 -5.73 -6.42 -8.75
C VAL A 125 -6.93 -5.86 -9.51
N THR A 126 -7.85 -6.72 -9.93
CA THR A 126 -9.05 -6.29 -10.66
C THR A 126 -9.95 -5.41 -9.80
N LEU A 127 -10.27 -5.84 -8.58
CA LEU A 127 -11.13 -5.07 -7.68
C LEU A 127 -10.52 -3.71 -7.30
N LYS A 128 -9.23 -3.67 -6.97
CA LYS A 128 -8.55 -2.42 -6.65
C LYS A 128 -8.50 -1.48 -7.85
N THR A 129 -8.23 -2.00 -9.04
CA THR A 129 -8.22 -1.20 -10.28
C THR A 129 -9.61 -0.66 -10.62
N LEU A 130 -10.66 -1.48 -10.49
CA LEU A 130 -12.04 -1.05 -10.69
C LEU A 130 -12.43 0.05 -9.69
N TYR A 131 -12.08 -0.14 -8.42
CA TYR A 131 -12.32 0.87 -7.39
C TYR A 131 -11.62 2.19 -7.74
N GLU A 132 -10.36 2.14 -8.17
CA GLU A 132 -9.63 3.34 -8.58
C GLU A 132 -10.32 4.05 -9.76
N ILE A 133 -10.75 3.32 -10.79
CA ILE A 133 -11.47 3.88 -11.94
C ILE A 133 -12.74 4.61 -11.48
N VAL A 134 -13.50 4.01 -10.57
CA VAL A 134 -14.75 4.60 -10.03
C VAL A 134 -14.45 5.85 -9.20
N VAL A 135 -13.38 5.84 -8.41
CA VAL A 135 -13.02 6.97 -7.53
C VAL A 135 -12.24 8.06 -8.28
N LEU A 136 -11.62 7.74 -9.41
CA LEU A 136 -10.77 8.64 -10.17
C LEU A 136 -11.39 10.03 -10.46
N PRO A 137 -12.66 10.16 -10.87
CA PRO A 137 -13.29 11.47 -11.07
C PRO A 137 -13.32 12.33 -9.79
N VAL A 138 -13.54 11.68 -8.63
CA VAL A 138 -13.51 12.35 -7.33
C VAL A 138 -12.08 12.77 -7.00
N THR A 139 -11.12 11.87 -7.19
CA THR A 139 -9.70 12.14 -6.96
C THR A 139 -9.21 13.32 -7.79
N ILE A 140 -9.56 13.39 -9.07
CA ILE A 140 -9.21 14.51 -9.96
C ILE A 140 -9.74 15.83 -9.38
N ARG A 141 -11.02 15.88 -9.01
CA ARG A 141 -11.64 17.09 -8.43
C ARG A 141 -10.97 17.53 -7.13
N VAL A 142 -10.69 16.57 -6.24
CA VAL A 142 -10.00 16.85 -4.97
C VAL A 142 -8.60 17.40 -5.25
N VAL A 143 -7.83 16.79 -6.15
CA VAL A 143 -6.49 17.26 -6.53
C VAL A 143 -6.53 18.67 -7.11
N GLU A 144 -7.48 18.98 -7.99
CA GLU A 144 -7.66 20.32 -8.59
C GLU A 144 -8.01 21.37 -7.52
N LEU A 145 -8.96 21.03 -6.63
CA LEU A 145 -9.36 21.92 -5.55
C LEU A 145 -8.21 22.23 -4.59
N THR A 146 -7.44 21.19 -4.22
CA THR A 146 -6.32 21.35 -3.30
C THR A 146 -5.18 22.14 -3.95
N LYS A 147 -4.85 21.88 -5.22
CA LYS A 147 -3.87 22.69 -5.96
C LYS A 147 -4.27 24.18 -6.02
N LYS A 148 -5.56 24.44 -6.20
CA LYS A 148 -6.08 25.82 -6.20
C LYS A 148 -6.03 26.47 -4.83
N HIS A 149 -6.22 25.69 -3.77
CA HIS A 149 -6.20 26.20 -2.37
C HIS A 149 -4.77 26.45 -1.90
N ASP A 150 -3.89 25.48 -2.06
CA ASP A 150 -2.51 25.52 -1.57
C ASP A 150 -1.58 26.37 -2.44
N ARG A 151 -2.01 26.68 -3.70
CA ARG A 151 -1.21 27.39 -4.73
C ARG A 151 0.17 26.77 -4.97
N GLU A 152 0.37 25.52 -4.57
CA GLU A 152 1.60 24.74 -4.75
C GLU A 152 1.38 23.61 -5.75
N ASP A 153 2.19 23.57 -6.79
CA ASP A 153 2.34 22.39 -7.66
C ASP A 153 3.81 21.99 -7.68
N VAL A 154 4.17 21.13 -6.72
CA VAL A 154 5.55 20.68 -6.57
C VAL A 154 5.89 19.71 -7.70
N PHE A 155 6.85 20.09 -8.53
CA PHE A 155 7.50 19.17 -9.46
C PHE A 155 8.74 18.62 -8.80
N ASP A 156 8.79 17.31 -8.63
CA ASP A 156 9.91 16.59 -8.03
C ASP A 156 11.14 16.58 -8.98
N LYS A 157 11.70 17.77 -9.22
CA LYS A 157 12.96 17.93 -9.96
C LYS A 157 14.11 17.79 -8.97
N ASP A 158 15.11 16.95 -9.30
CA ASP A 158 16.35 16.74 -8.53
C ASP A 158 16.14 16.18 -7.12
N ILE A 159 15.13 15.35 -6.91
CA ILE A 159 14.84 14.73 -5.61
C ILE A 159 15.53 13.37 -5.48
N ASN A 160 16.08 13.15 -4.29
CA ASN A 160 16.59 11.84 -3.92
C ASN A 160 15.43 10.89 -3.57
N TYR A 161 15.15 9.93 -4.45
CA TYR A 161 14.11 8.92 -4.27
C TYR A 161 14.47 7.82 -3.25
N ASN A 162 15.54 7.99 -2.48
CA ASN A 162 15.91 7.04 -1.45
C ASN A 162 14.84 7.01 -0.34
N ILE A 163 14.19 5.85 -0.18
CA ILE A 163 13.09 5.62 0.77
C ILE A 163 13.54 5.81 2.21
N PHE A 164 14.79 5.44 2.51
CA PHE A 164 15.30 5.45 3.89
C PHE A 164 15.75 6.84 4.36
N ASN A 165 15.72 7.85 3.50
CA ASN A 165 16.14 9.19 3.85
C ASN A 165 14.99 10.02 4.45
N ILE A 166 14.44 9.56 5.58
CA ILE A 166 13.21 10.05 6.20
C ILE A 166 13.34 11.49 6.71
N LEU A 167 14.52 11.89 7.15
CA LEU A 167 14.74 13.14 7.90
C LEU A 167 15.22 14.33 7.05
N LYS A 168 15.52 14.16 5.76
CA LYS A 168 15.81 15.29 4.87
C LYS A 168 14.53 15.77 4.21
N ILE A 169 13.92 16.73 4.84
CA ILE A 169 12.79 17.52 4.32
C ILE A 169 13.33 18.66 3.46
#